data_18fe7f611d159be411713ab3ee0c2ea6
#
_entry.id   18fe7f611d159be411713ab3ee0c2ea6
#
_cell.length_a   1.000
_cell.length_b   1.000
_cell.length_c   1.000
_cell.angle_alpha   90.00
_cell.angle_beta   90.00
_cell.angle_gamma   90.00
#
_symmetry.space_group_name_H-M   'P 1'
#
loop_
_entity.id
_entity.type
_entity.pdbx_description
1 polymer ?
#
loop_
_entity_poly.entity_id
_entity_poly.type
_entity_poly.pdbx_seq_one_letter_code
_entity_poly.pdbx_strand_id
1 'polypeptide(L)'
;MNSTHAFPTRIALVTEPMGVMQSLLAARQNVLSIIPEIATRQPMVSGKTGKRWHMVMDPTALRRMSLENVENYPKSQVTKNLLKPAIGESLFIAEGAHWRWQRRAAAPVFSQRNVMNLSPIISSAAERCCQRLSDSSNQAIDFLDEMVKTTFDVISDVTFSRDRGFDRSAVHHAIDSYIAEAGRVSLFDILGFPDWIPRPNRLRAGPALKTMKSLADNVINERRQQAQKSPPDLLDLLLAGQDPKTQRKMNTAE
;
A
#
# COMPACT_ATOMS: atom_id res chain seq x y z
N MET A 1 18.90 21.93 -32.64
CA MET A 1 18.35 20.88 -31.77
C MET A 1 17.34 21.56 -30.84
N ASN A 2 16.05 21.50 -31.16
CA ASN A 2 15.00 22.05 -30.30
C ASN A 2 14.83 21.11 -29.11
N SER A 3 15.30 21.52 -27.94
CA SER A 3 14.94 20.87 -26.69
C SER A 3 13.47 21.18 -26.40
N THR A 4 12.58 20.31 -26.86
CA THR A 4 11.20 20.28 -26.35
C THR A 4 11.31 19.92 -24.88
N HIS A 5 11.17 20.91 -24.00
CA HIS A 5 10.98 20.66 -22.57
C HIS A 5 9.71 19.83 -22.42
N ALA A 6 9.89 18.52 -22.24
CA ALA A 6 8.80 17.63 -21.92
C ALA A 6 8.34 17.94 -20.49
N PHE A 7 7.23 18.67 -20.38
CA PHE A 7 6.57 18.88 -19.09
C PHE A 7 5.95 17.56 -18.61
N PRO A 8 5.92 17.29 -17.30
CA PRO A 8 5.18 16.17 -16.76
C PRO A 8 3.74 16.17 -17.25
N THR A 9 3.19 14.98 -17.50
CA THR A 9 1.78 14.82 -17.87
C THR A 9 0.89 15.48 -16.82
N ARG A 10 0.04 16.40 -17.25
CA ARG A 10 -0.94 17.08 -16.40
C ARG A 10 -2.31 16.45 -16.60
N ILE A 11 -3.01 16.20 -15.51
CA ILE A 11 -4.39 15.73 -15.54
C ILE A 11 -5.30 16.95 -15.49
N ALA A 12 -6.31 16.99 -16.37
CA ALA A 12 -7.34 18.01 -16.30
C ALA A 12 -8.17 17.80 -15.02
N LEU A 13 -8.18 18.79 -14.15
CA LEU A 13 -9.00 18.81 -12.94
C LEU A 13 -10.44 19.20 -13.27
N VAL A 14 -11.36 18.84 -12.38
CA VAL A 14 -12.79 19.10 -12.57
C VAL A 14 -13.10 20.56 -12.30
N THR A 15 -13.63 21.26 -13.30
CA THR A 15 -14.04 22.66 -13.20
C THR A 15 -15.54 22.82 -12.90
N GLU A 16 -16.35 21.83 -13.29
CA GLU A 16 -17.81 21.83 -13.09
C GLU A 16 -18.26 20.60 -12.28
N PRO A 17 -19.37 20.70 -11.53
CA PRO A 17 -19.87 19.57 -10.75
C PRO A 17 -20.21 18.37 -11.65
N MET A 18 -19.66 17.21 -11.31
CA MET A 18 -19.92 15.96 -12.01
C MET A 18 -21.03 15.16 -11.32
N GLY A 19 -21.89 14.52 -12.13
CA GLY A 19 -22.87 13.55 -11.63
C GLY A 19 -22.20 12.29 -11.06
N VAL A 20 -22.94 11.53 -10.24
CA VAL A 20 -22.42 10.30 -9.56
C VAL A 20 -21.86 9.29 -10.56
N MET A 21 -22.59 9.01 -11.64
CA MET A 21 -22.16 8.04 -12.66
C MET A 21 -20.94 8.52 -13.43
N GLN A 22 -20.90 9.80 -13.77
CA GLN A 22 -19.77 10.42 -14.46
C GLN A 22 -18.52 10.40 -13.58
N SER A 23 -18.65 10.77 -12.30
CA SER A 23 -17.54 10.70 -11.32
C SER A 23 -17.02 9.28 -11.17
N LEU A 24 -17.90 8.28 -11.15
CA LEU A 24 -17.49 6.88 -11.05
C LEU A 24 -16.71 6.42 -12.28
N LEU A 25 -17.21 6.72 -13.47
CA LEU A 25 -16.53 6.34 -14.72
C LEU A 25 -15.16 7.02 -14.83
N ALA A 26 -15.08 8.31 -14.51
CA ALA A 26 -13.83 9.05 -14.49
C ALA A 26 -12.84 8.47 -13.44
N ALA A 27 -13.31 8.21 -12.22
CA ALA A 27 -12.48 7.64 -11.15
C ALA A 27 -11.95 6.24 -11.49
N ARG A 28 -12.69 5.45 -12.28
CA ARG A 28 -12.22 4.13 -12.75
C ARG A 28 -11.05 4.22 -13.73
N GLN A 29 -11.00 5.27 -14.52
CA GLN A 29 -9.91 5.51 -15.45
C GLN A 29 -8.72 6.15 -14.71
N ASN A 30 -8.99 7.22 -13.95
CA ASN A 30 -7.99 7.90 -13.17
C ASN A 30 -8.66 8.65 -11.99
N VAL A 31 -8.36 8.23 -10.77
CA VAL A 31 -8.93 8.85 -9.57
C VAL A 31 -8.62 10.36 -9.45
N LEU A 32 -7.51 10.82 -10.01
CA LEU A 32 -7.15 12.23 -9.99
C LEU A 32 -8.06 13.08 -10.87
N SER A 33 -8.71 12.51 -11.88
CA SER A 33 -9.63 13.21 -12.77
C SER A 33 -10.96 13.64 -12.12
N ILE A 34 -11.22 13.22 -10.89
CA ILE A 34 -12.39 13.67 -10.11
C ILE A 34 -12.05 14.76 -9.09
N ILE A 35 -10.80 15.18 -9.02
CA ILE A 35 -10.38 16.25 -8.09
C ILE A 35 -10.87 17.59 -8.62
N PRO A 36 -11.64 18.38 -7.82
CA PRO A 36 -12.05 19.72 -8.23
C PRO A 36 -10.85 20.67 -8.33
N GLU A 37 -10.77 21.46 -9.39
CA GLU A 37 -9.69 22.46 -9.56
C GLU A 37 -9.61 23.41 -8.35
N ILE A 38 -10.76 23.78 -7.80
CA ILE A 38 -10.85 24.66 -6.63
C ILE A 38 -10.11 24.11 -5.39
N ALA A 39 -9.92 22.77 -5.29
CA ALA A 39 -9.16 22.15 -4.21
C ALA A 39 -7.66 22.52 -4.22
N THR A 40 -7.14 23.01 -5.35
CA THR A 40 -5.75 23.51 -5.42
C THR A 40 -5.59 24.91 -4.82
N ARG A 41 -6.69 25.60 -4.52
CA ARG A 41 -6.70 26.99 -4.07
C ARG A 41 -7.38 27.20 -2.72
N GLN A 42 -8.22 26.26 -2.30
CA GLN A 42 -8.97 26.36 -1.04
C GLN A 42 -8.43 25.36 -0.01
N PRO A 43 -8.37 25.74 1.28
CA PRO A 43 -7.88 24.87 2.35
C PRO A 43 -8.77 23.65 2.60
N MET A 44 -10.07 23.76 2.25
CA MET A 44 -11.03 22.67 2.33
C MET A 44 -12.13 22.84 1.28
N VAL A 45 -12.44 21.76 0.60
CA VAL A 45 -13.55 21.65 -0.34
C VAL A 45 -14.51 20.56 0.11
N SER A 46 -15.80 20.84 0.03
CA SER A 46 -16.86 19.90 0.42
C SER A 46 -17.84 19.69 -0.72
N GLY A 47 -18.32 18.46 -0.85
CA GLY A 47 -19.32 18.11 -1.84
C GLY A 47 -20.22 16.98 -1.38
N LYS A 48 -21.16 16.60 -2.25
CA LYS A 48 -22.08 15.49 -2.03
C LYS A 48 -22.22 14.68 -3.32
N THR A 49 -21.74 13.44 -3.26
CA THR A 49 -21.88 12.46 -4.35
C THR A 49 -22.43 11.18 -3.72
N GLY A 50 -23.77 11.15 -3.51
CA GLY A 50 -24.40 10.18 -2.64
C GLY A 50 -24.18 10.51 -1.17
N LYS A 51 -22.98 10.26 -0.66
CA LYS A 51 -22.53 10.69 0.68
C LYS A 51 -21.83 12.05 0.62
N ARG A 52 -21.88 12.77 1.74
CA ARG A 52 -21.09 13.99 1.91
C ARG A 52 -19.60 13.61 2.01
N TRP A 53 -18.76 14.38 1.33
CA TRP A 53 -17.30 14.22 1.38
C TRP A 53 -16.63 15.58 1.62
N HIS A 54 -15.43 15.53 2.17
CA HIS A 54 -14.58 16.68 2.42
C HIS A 54 -13.17 16.36 1.92
N MET A 55 -12.57 17.29 1.18
CA MET A 55 -11.19 17.23 0.76
C MET A 55 -10.44 18.33 1.51
N VAL A 56 -9.49 17.93 2.35
CA VAL A 56 -8.76 18.82 3.25
C VAL A 56 -7.35 18.99 2.69
N MET A 57 -6.98 20.23 2.39
CA MET A 57 -5.68 20.64 1.84
C MET A 57 -4.85 21.45 2.84
N ASP A 58 -5.47 21.98 3.90
CA ASP A 58 -4.77 22.75 4.93
C ASP A 58 -3.88 21.84 5.80
N PRO A 59 -2.56 22.11 5.85
CA PRO A 59 -1.63 21.33 6.68
C PRO A 59 -1.98 21.33 8.17
N THR A 60 -2.53 22.42 8.69
CA THR A 60 -2.92 22.55 10.10
C THR A 60 -4.09 21.63 10.42
N ALA A 61 -5.11 21.60 9.55
CA ALA A 61 -6.24 20.71 9.68
C ALA A 61 -5.80 19.24 9.53
N LEU A 62 -4.92 18.92 8.57
CA LEU A 62 -4.35 17.59 8.39
C LEU A 62 -3.56 17.14 9.63
N ARG A 63 -2.76 18.00 10.23
CA ARG A 63 -2.05 17.73 11.48
C ARG A 63 -3.02 17.42 12.61
N ARG A 64 -4.07 18.24 12.77
CA ARG A 64 -5.11 18.02 13.78
C ARG A 64 -5.80 16.67 13.60
N MET A 65 -6.19 16.33 12.39
CA MET A 65 -6.86 15.05 12.08
C MET A 65 -5.95 13.84 12.32
N SER A 66 -4.67 13.94 11.89
CA SER A 66 -3.77 12.80 11.84
C SER A 66 -2.94 12.59 13.10
N LEU A 67 -2.76 13.61 13.93
CA LEU A 67 -1.91 13.55 15.12
C LEU A 67 -2.62 13.92 16.42
N GLU A 68 -3.38 15.02 16.43
CA GLU A 68 -3.92 15.58 17.67
C GLU A 68 -5.29 15.01 18.04
N ASN A 69 -6.09 14.61 17.04
CA ASN A 69 -7.48 14.20 17.25
C ASN A 69 -7.84 12.95 16.44
N VAL A 70 -6.91 12.01 16.31
CA VAL A 70 -7.01 10.79 15.49
C VAL A 70 -8.26 9.97 15.82
N GLU A 71 -8.69 9.97 17.08
CA GLU A 71 -9.83 9.16 17.54
C GLU A 71 -11.16 9.59 16.92
N ASN A 72 -11.29 10.86 16.53
CA ASN A 72 -12.47 11.39 15.85
C ASN A 72 -12.44 11.23 14.33
N TYR A 73 -11.32 10.74 13.78
CA TYR A 73 -11.14 10.53 12.33
C TYR A 73 -10.76 9.08 12.04
N PRO A 74 -11.69 8.13 12.22
CA PRO A 74 -11.41 6.72 11.99
C PRO A 74 -11.08 6.46 10.52
N LYS A 75 -10.31 5.41 10.25
CA LYS A 75 -10.00 4.95 8.90
C LYS A 75 -11.28 4.57 8.16
N SER A 76 -11.28 4.83 6.85
CA SER A 76 -12.43 4.52 6.00
C SER A 76 -12.85 3.06 6.10
N GLN A 77 -14.15 2.82 6.33
CA GLN A 77 -14.69 1.46 6.33
C GLN A 77 -14.51 0.77 4.97
N VAL A 78 -14.57 1.54 3.88
CA VAL A 78 -14.30 1.02 2.53
C VAL A 78 -12.87 0.48 2.44
N THR A 79 -11.89 1.23 2.94
CA THR A 79 -10.48 0.80 2.98
C THR A 79 -10.30 -0.45 3.84
N LYS A 80 -10.91 -0.48 5.03
CA LYS A 80 -10.86 -1.67 5.91
C LYS A 80 -11.45 -2.90 5.23
N ASN A 81 -12.62 -2.77 4.65
CA ASN A 81 -13.32 -3.87 3.98
C ASN A 81 -12.58 -4.37 2.73
N LEU A 82 -11.85 -3.49 2.05
CA LEU A 82 -11.02 -3.83 0.90
C LEU A 82 -9.75 -4.59 1.31
N LEU A 83 -9.06 -4.12 2.34
CA LEU A 83 -7.73 -4.60 2.69
C LEU A 83 -7.74 -5.73 3.73
N LYS A 84 -8.72 -5.75 4.65
CA LYS A 84 -8.79 -6.76 5.72
C LYS A 84 -8.71 -8.21 5.23
N PRO A 85 -9.34 -8.61 4.11
CA PRO A 85 -9.18 -9.96 3.59
C PRO A 85 -7.72 -10.31 3.25
N ALA A 86 -6.95 -9.34 2.76
CA ALA A 86 -5.56 -9.56 2.34
C ALA A 86 -4.55 -9.47 3.49
N ILE A 87 -4.67 -8.45 4.33
CA ILE A 87 -3.64 -8.11 5.32
C ILE A 87 -4.10 -8.28 6.78
N GLY A 88 -5.27 -8.92 7.01
CA GLY A 88 -5.76 -9.20 8.36
C GLY A 88 -5.94 -7.96 9.22
N GLU A 89 -5.63 -8.06 10.50
CA GLU A 89 -5.69 -6.97 11.49
C GLU A 89 -4.36 -6.18 11.56
N SER A 90 -3.72 -5.99 10.41
CA SER A 90 -2.41 -5.35 10.33
C SER A 90 -2.41 -3.89 10.76
N LEU A 91 -1.22 -3.38 11.06
CA LEU A 91 -0.95 -1.98 11.40
C LEU A 91 -1.61 -0.98 10.42
N PHE A 92 -1.77 -1.36 9.16
CA PHE A 92 -2.33 -0.49 8.12
C PHE A 92 -3.82 -0.17 8.36
N ILE A 93 -4.61 -1.14 8.85
CA ILE A 93 -6.05 -0.98 9.09
C ILE A 93 -6.44 -0.94 10.56
N ALA A 94 -5.56 -1.34 11.46
CA ALA A 94 -5.77 -1.29 12.90
C ALA A 94 -5.98 0.16 13.40
N GLU A 95 -6.71 0.31 14.50
CA GLU A 95 -7.02 1.61 15.13
C GLU A 95 -6.90 1.53 16.66
N GLY A 96 -6.93 2.69 17.30
CA GLY A 96 -6.99 2.82 18.75
C GLY A 96 -5.84 2.09 19.47
N ALA A 97 -6.17 1.35 20.51
CA ALA A 97 -5.19 0.61 21.33
C ALA A 97 -4.49 -0.50 20.53
N HIS A 98 -5.20 -1.12 19.59
CA HIS A 98 -4.66 -2.18 18.73
C HIS A 98 -3.57 -1.63 17.81
N TRP A 99 -3.80 -0.51 17.13
CA TRP A 99 -2.79 0.17 16.33
C TRP A 99 -1.60 0.65 17.17
N ARG A 100 -1.86 1.21 18.35
CA ARG A 100 -0.80 1.78 19.20
C ARG A 100 0.22 0.72 19.63
N TRP A 101 -0.23 -0.46 20.06
CA TRP A 101 0.72 -1.50 20.47
C TRP A 101 1.48 -2.09 19.29
N GLN A 102 0.81 -2.36 18.15
CA GLN A 102 1.50 -2.83 16.94
C GLN A 102 2.55 -1.80 16.47
N ARG A 103 2.21 -0.51 16.48
CA ARG A 103 3.15 0.55 16.13
C ARG A 103 4.37 0.58 17.06
N ARG A 104 4.18 0.40 18.37
CA ARG A 104 5.30 0.35 19.33
C ARG A 104 6.16 -0.89 19.14
N ALA A 105 5.57 -2.03 18.81
CA ALA A 105 6.32 -3.26 18.54
C ALA A 105 7.13 -3.16 17.24
N ALA A 106 6.58 -2.55 16.18
CA ALA A 106 7.23 -2.45 14.88
C ALA A 106 8.25 -1.31 14.78
N ALA A 107 8.02 -0.17 15.46
CA ALA A 107 8.85 1.03 15.28
C ALA A 107 10.37 0.81 15.51
N PRO A 108 10.84 0.04 16.50
CA PRO A 108 12.26 -0.22 16.72
C PRO A 108 12.94 -0.94 15.55
N VAL A 109 12.18 -1.75 14.80
CA VAL A 109 12.67 -2.48 13.62
C VAL A 109 13.17 -1.51 12.55
N PHE A 110 12.55 -0.34 12.43
CA PHE A 110 12.91 0.72 11.49
C PHE A 110 13.86 1.77 12.10
N SER A 111 14.63 1.38 13.11
CA SER A 111 15.68 2.26 13.65
C SER A 111 16.73 2.59 12.58
N GLN A 112 17.37 3.76 12.71
CA GLN A 112 18.43 4.19 11.78
C GLN A 112 19.51 3.12 11.62
N ARG A 113 19.93 2.47 12.71
CA ARG A 113 20.91 1.39 12.68
C ARG A 113 20.47 0.22 11.78
N ASN A 114 19.23 -0.25 11.94
CA ASN A 114 18.70 -1.36 11.15
C ASN A 114 18.56 -0.96 9.67
N VAL A 115 18.08 0.26 9.40
CA VAL A 115 17.98 0.77 8.02
C VAL A 115 19.36 0.84 7.36
N MET A 116 20.38 1.32 8.07
CA MET A 116 21.75 1.34 7.55
C MET A 116 22.30 -0.05 7.27
N ASN A 117 21.98 -1.05 8.09
CA ASN A 117 22.37 -2.44 7.84
C ASN A 117 21.71 -3.05 6.59
N LEU A 118 20.53 -2.57 6.21
CA LEU A 118 19.81 -2.99 5.00
C LEU A 118 20.23 -2.22 3.74
N SER A 119 20.95 -1.11 3.88
CA SER A 119 21.37 -0.24 2.78
C SER A 119 22.11 -0.99 1.67
N PRO A 120 23.06 -1.91 1.92
CA PRO A 120 23.72 -2.66 0.85
C PRO A 120 22.76 -3.50 0.01
N ILE A 121 21.71 -4.05 0.62
CA ILE A 121 20.70 -4.83 -0.08
C ILE A 121 19.89 -3.91 -1.02
N ILE A 122 19.52 -2.73 -0.54
CA ILE A 122 18.80 -1.72 -1.32
C ILE A 122 19.65 -1.26 -2.51
N SER A 123 20.94 -0.96 -2.28
CA SER A 123 21.87 -0.56 -3.35
C SER A 123 22.00 -1.65 -4.40
N SER A 124 22.15 -2.91 -4.01
CA SER A 124 22.24 -4.03 -4.95
C SER A 124 20.97 -4.19 -5.81
N ALA A 125 19.78 -3.94 -5.26
CA ALA A 125 18.55 -3.94 -6.04
C ALA A 125 18.50 -2.77 -7.05
N ALA A 126 18.97 -1.59 -6.65
CA ALA A 126 19.07 -0.44 -7.54
C ALA A 126 20.08 -0.68 -8.67
N GLU A 127 21.22 -1.31 -8.39
CA GLU A 127 22.23 -1.68 -9.40
C GLU A 127 21.64 -2.64 -10.45
N ARG A 128 20.86 -3.63 -10.02
CA ARG A 128 20.14 -4.53 -10.96
C ARG A 128 19.15 -3.76 -11.85
N CYS A 129 18.46 -2.77 -11.30
CA CYS A 129 17.60 -1.88 -12.09
C CYS A 129 18.41 -1.11 -13.13
N CYS A 130 19.54 -0.49 -12.74
CA CYS A 130 20.42 0.22 -13.66
C CYS A 130 20.92 -0.70 -14.78
N GLN A 131 21.24 -1.96 -14.47
CA GLN A 131 21.66 -2.93 -15.48
C GLN A 131 20.53 -3.23 -16.47
N ARG A 132 19.31 -3.53 -16.00
CA ARG A 132 18.15 -3.76 -16.88
C ARG A 132 17.86 -2.57 -17.81
N LEU A 133 17.95 -1.35 -17.26
CA LEU A 133 17.78 -0.13 -18.05
C LEU A 133 18.87 0.03 -19.11
N SER A 134 20.12 -0.28 -18.77
CA SER A 134 21.25 -0.23 -19.71
C SER A 134 21.09 -1.26 -20.83
N ASP A 135 20.68 -2.48 -20.49
CA ASP A 135 20.46 -3.56 -21.47
C ASP A 135 19.31 -3.23 -22.44
N SER A 136 18.37 -2.38 -22.02
CA SER A 136 17.22 -1.92 -22.81
C SER A 136 17.44 -0.55 -23.47
N SER A 137 18.66 -0.04 -23.53
CA SER A 137 18.96 1.37 -23.91
C SER A 137 18.44 1.80 -25.29
N ASN A 138 18.18 0.85 -26.19
CA ASN A 138 17.66 1.12 -27.55
C ASN A 138 16.17 0.81 -27.70
N GLN A 139 15.45 0.54 -26.60
CA GLN A 139 14.04 0.20 -26.63
C GLN A 139 13.24 1.20 -25.78
N ALA A 140 11.98 1.43 -26.17
CA ALA A 140 11.04 2.13 -25.31
C ALA A 140 10.66 1.21 -24.15
N ILE A 141 10.83 1.69 -22.92
CA ILE A 141 10.50 0.96 -21.69
C ILE A 141 9.36 1.65 -20.96
N ASP A 142 8.51 0.88 -20.28
CA ASP A 142 7.60 1.41 -19.28
C ASP A 142 8.37 1.66 -17.99
N PHE A 143 8.66 2.92 -17.74
CA PHE A 143 9.44 3.33 -16.56
C PHE A 143 8.70 3.07 -15.26
N LEU A 144 7.36 3.17 -15.25
CA LEU A 144 6.55 2.88 -14.07
C LEU A 144 6.67 1.39 -13.69
N ASP A 145 6.53 0.50 -14.68
CA ASP A 145 6.65 -0.94 -14.47
C ASP A 145 8.05 -1.31 -13.94
N GLU A 146 9.11 -0.71 -14.48
CA GLU A 146 10.47 -0.95 -14.00
C GLU A 146 10.69 -0.45 -12.56
N MET A 147 10.09 0.68 -12.18
CA MET A 147 10.16 1.19 -10.81
C MET A 147 9.36 0.32 -9.84
N VAL A 148 8.21 -0.20 -10.26
CA VAL A 148 7.41 -1.16 -9.48
C VAL A 148 8.23 -2.44 -9.24
N LYS A 149 8.84 -3.01 -10.26
CA LYS A 149 9.73 -4.18 -10.14
C LYS A 149 10.89 -3.91 -9.19
N THR A 150 11.55 -2.78 -9.35
CA THR A 150 12.70 -2.41 -8.50
C THR A 150 12.29 -2.27 -7.03
N THR A 151 11.17 -1.61 -6.77
CA THR A 151 10.64 -1.46 -5.40
C THR A 151 10.28 -2.81 -4.81
N PHE A 152 9.67 -3.69 -5.61
CA PHE A 152 9.35 -5.04 -5.19
C PHE A 152 10.60 -5.88 -4.91
N ASP A 153 11.64 -5.77 -5.74
CA ASP A 153 12.94 -6.40 -5.52
C ASP A 153 13.55 -5.95 -4.19
N VAL A 154 13.54 -4.64 -3.90
CA VAL A 154 14.03 -4.08 -2.63
C VAL A 154 13.29 -4.69 -1.46
N ILE A 155 11.95 -4.62 -1.47
CA ILE A 155 11.12 -5.14 -0.36
C ILE A 155 11.34 -6.63 -0.17
N SER A 156 11.38 -7.41 -1.25
CA SER A 156 11.59 -8.85 -1.21
C SER A 156 12.97 -9.21 -0.66
N ASP A 157 14.02 -8.53 -1.12
CA ASP A 157 15.39 -8.79 -0.66
C ASP A 157 15.60 -8.40 0.80
N VAL A 158 15.06 -7.25 1.22
CA VAL A 158 15.16 -6.76 2.60
C VAL A 158 14.37 -7.64 3.56
N THR A 159 13.20 -8.14 3.13
CA THR A 159 12.31 -8.91 4.00
C THR A 159 12.68 -10.39 4.06
N PHE A 160 13.01 -10.98 2.91
CA PHE A 160 13.17 -12.42 2.79
C PHE A 160 14.61 -12.87 2.52
N SER A 161 15.59 -11.96 2.51
CA SER A 161 17.04 -12.22 2.41
C SER A 161 17.41 -13.36 1.44
N ARG A 162 16.77 -13.42 0.27
CA ARG A 162 17.02 -14.44 -0.75
C ARG A 162 16.66 -15.87 -0.30
N ASP A 163 15.61 -16.03 0.49
CA ASP A 163 15.10 -17.37 0.81
C ASP A 163 14.85 -18.16 -0.47
N ARG A 164 15.48 -19.35 -0.57
CA ARG A 164 15.43 -20.18 -1.79
C ARG A 164 14.03 -20.68 -2.14
N GLY A 165 13.12 -20.72 -1.16
CA GLY A 165 11.73 -21.13 -1.33
C GLY A 165 10.76 -19.99 -1.68
N PHE A 166 11.23 -18.74 -1.69
CA PHE A 166 10.37 -17.59 -1.96
C PHE A 166 10.27 -17.30 -3.46
N ASP A 167 9.16 -17.71 -4.05
CA ASP A 167 8.86 -17.40 -5.47
C ASP A 167 8.35 -15.96 -5.59
N ARG A 168 9.28 -15.04 -5.88
CA ARG A 168 9.01 -13.61 -6.06
C ARG A 168 8.01 -13.34 -7.17
N SER A 169 8.12 -14.09 -8.27
CA SER A 169 7.25 -13.90 -9.42
C SER A 169 5.81 -14.27 -9.08
N ALA A 170 5.62 -15.38 -8.40
CA ALA A 170 4.30 -15.82 -7.95
C ALA A 170 3.67 -14.82 -6.96
N VAL A 171 4.46 -14.29 -6.02
CA VAL A 171 3.98 -13.29 -5.05
C VAL A 171 3.62 -11.97 -5.74
N HIS A 172 4.49 -11.47 -6.62
CA HIS A 172 4.23 -10.25 -7.39
C HIS A 172 2.93 -10.39 -8.20
N HIS A 173 2.80 -11.48 -8.93
CA HIS A 173 1.60 -11.76 -9.75
C HIS A 173 0.32 -11.88 -8.91
N ALA A 174 0.41 -12.49 -7.74
CA ALA A 174 -0.72 -12.61 -6.82
C ALA A 174 -1.15 -11.25 -6.24
N ILE A 175 -0.18 -10.38 -5.89
CA ILE A 175 -0.44 -9.02 -5.42
C ILE A 175 -1.08 -8.18 -6.52
N ASP A 176 -0.53 -8.18 -7.73
CA ASP A 176 -1.06 -7.43 -8.86
C ASP A 176 -2.47 -7.87 -9.23
N SER A 177 -2.70 -9.19 -9.29
CA SER A 177 -4.02 -9.75 -9.54
C SER A 177 -5.02 -9.36 -8.45
N TYR A 178 -4.60 -9.38 -7.19
CA TYR A 178 -5.45 -8.95 -6.08
C TYR A 178 -5.80 -7.46 -6.18
N ILE A 179 -4.81 -6.60 -6.41
CA ILE A 179 -5.01 -5.15 -6.54
C ILE A 179 -5.89 -4.83 -7.76
N ALA A 180 -5.66 -5.49 -8.89
CA ALA A 180 -6.44 -5.28 -10.11
C ALA A 180 -7.93 -5.63 -9.92
N GLU A 181 -8.24 -6.69 -9.18
CA GLU A 181 -9.62 -7.13 -8.96
C GLU A 181 -10.26 -6.46 -7.73
N ALA A 182 -9.59 -6.47 -6.59
CA ALA A 182 -10.11 -5.92 -5.35
C ALA A 182 -10.04 -4.38 -5.30
N GLY A 183 -9.03 -3.78 -5.94
CA GLY A 183 -8.82 -2.31 -5.96
C GLY A 183 -9.87 -1.54 -6.77
N ARG A 184 -10.69 -2.23 -7.56
CA ARG A 184 -11.80 -1.59 -8.28
C ARG A 184 -12.89 -1.19 -7.29
N VAL A 185 -12.96 0.12 -7.02
CA VAL A 185 -14.01 0.67 -6.15
C VAL A 185 -15.39 0.32 -6.72
N SER A 186 -16.19 -0.38 -5.94
CA SER A 186 -17.53 -0.77 -6.33
C SER A 186 -18.52 0.40 -6.20
N LEU A 187 -19.50 0.48 -7.10
CA LEU A 187 -20.65 1.38 -6.93
C LEU A 187 -21.33 1.21 -5.57
N PHE A 188 -21.42 -0.02 -5.09
CA PHE A 188 -22.03 -0.34 -3.78
C PHE A 188 -21.27 0.33 -2.62
N ASP A 189 -19.94 0.44 -2.73
CA ASP A 189 -19.10 1.10 -1.71
C ASP A 189 -19.30 2.62 -1.74
N ILE A 190 -19.40 3.23 -2.93
CA ILE A 190 -19.65 4.67 -3.09
C ILE A 190 -21.05 5.05 -2.61
N LEU A 191 -22.06 4.27 -2.97
CA LEU A 191 -23.45 4.50 -2.58
C LEU A 191 -23.73 4.14 -1.12
N GLY A 192 -22.76 3.45 -0.46
CA GLY A 192 -22.86 3.09 0.95
C GLY A 192 -23.81 1.94 1.24
N PHE A 193 -23.97 1.02 0.30
CA PHE A 193 -24.71 -0.20 0.53
C PHE A 193 -24.09 -1.04 1.65
N PRO A 194 -24.91 -1.75 2.45
CA PRO A 194 -24.43 -2.61 3.53
C PRO A 194 -23.45 -3.68 3.05
N ASP A 195 -22.51 -4.07 3.92
CA ASP A 195 -21.42 -5.01 3.59
C ASP A 195 -21.88 -6.46 3.32
N TRP A 196 -23.09 -6.83 3.76
CA TRP A 196 -23.67 -8.13 3.52
C TRP A 196 -24.06 -8.37 2.05
N ILE A 197 -24.16 -7.32 1.24
CA ILE A 197 -24.44 -7.45 -0.20
C ILE A 197 -23.18 -7.98 -0.89
N PRO A 198 -23.26 -9.14 -1.58
CA PRO A 198 -22.10 -9.72 -2.28
C PRO A 198 -21.55 -8.77 -3.35
N ARG A 199 -20.24 -8.63 -3.36
CA ARG A 199 -19.53 -7.82 -4.37
C ARG A 199 -18.78 -8.74 -5.32
N PRO A 200 -19.15 -8.79 -6.60
CA PRO A 200 -18.52 -9.72 -7.58
C PRO A 200 -16.99 -9.61 -7.63
N ASN A 201 -16.46 -8.40 -7.47
CA ASN A 201 -15.01 -8.16 -7.49
C ASN A 201 -14.28 -8.91 -6.36
N ARG A 202 -14.87 -9.01 -5.17
CA ARG A 202 -14.26 -9.73 -4.04
C ARG A 202 -14.24 -11.24 -4.26
N LEU A 203 -15.25 -11.77 -4.94
CA LEU A 203 -15.30 -13.19 -5.28
C LEU A 203 -14.18 -13.55 -6.28
N ARG A 204 -13.94 -12.71 -7.26
CA ARG A 204 -12.87 -12.91 -8.28
C ARG A 204 -11.47 -12.79 -7.68
N ALA A 205 -11.26 -11.93 -6.70
CA ALA A 205 -9.98 -11.76 -6.00
C ALA A 205 -9.63 -12.93 -5.06
N GLY A 206 -10.59 -13.81 -4.75
CA GLY A 206 -10.43 -14.91 -3.78
C GLY A 206 -9.26 -15.85 -4.06
N PRO A 207 -9.08 -16.38 -5.28
CA PRO A 207 -7.95 -17.25 -5.60
C PRO A 207 -6.59 -16.59 -5.41
N ALA A 208 -6.40 -15.38 -5.93
CA ALA A 208 -5.16 -14.61 -5.77
C ALA A 208 -4.85 -14.34 -4.29
N LEU A 209 -5.87 -14.00 -3.52
CA LEU A 209 -5.77 -13.81 -2.07
C LEU A 209 -5.31 -15.09 -1.35
N LYS A 210 -5.88 -16.24 -1.69
CA LYS A 210 -5.51 -17.54 -1.11
C LYS A 210 -4.05 -17.87 -1.40
N THR A 211 -3.61 -17.69 -2.64
CA THR A 211 -2.22 -17.90 -3.05
C THR A 211 -1.28 -16.99 -2.28
N MET A 212 -1.56 -15.70 -2.23
CA MET A 212 -0.74 -14.72 -1.51
C MET A 212 -0.60 -15.09 -0.02
N LYS A 213 -1.70 -15.45 0.65
CA LYS A 213 -1.67 -15.85 2.06
C LYS A 213 -0.88 -17.13 2.27
N SER A 214 -1.10 -18.16 1.46
CA SER A 214 -0.38 -19.43 1.60
C SER A 214 1.14 -19.27 1.42
N LEU A 215 1.57 -18.42 0.48
CA LEU A 215 2.98 -18.11 0.28
C LEU A 215 3.57 -17.38 1.49
N ALA A 216 2.87 -16.38 2.02
CA ALA A 216 3.31 -15.64 3.21
C ALA A 216 3.37 -16.55 4.45
N ASP A 217 2.34 -17.34 4.70
CA ASP A 217 2.26 -18.25 5.84
C ASP A 217 3.38 -19.31 5.80
N ASN A 218 3.67 -19.87 4.63
CA ASN A 218 4.76 -20.82 4.46
C ASN A 218 6.11 -20.22 4.85
N VAL A 219 6.43 -19.04 4.30
CA VAL A 219 7.69 -18.35 4.60
C VAL A 219 7.80 -18.00 6.09
N ILE A 220 6.74 -17.49 6.71
CA ILE A 220 6.73 -17.15 8.14
C ILE A 220 6.93 -18.40 8.99
N ASN A 221 6.25 -19.51 8.67
CA ASN A 221 6.34 -20.75 9.43
C ASN A 221 7.73 -21.39 9.28
N GLU A 222 8.28 -21.44 8.09
CA GLU A 222 9.66 -21.90 7.86
C GLU A 222 10.67 -21.06 8.65
N ARG A 223 10.53 -19.73 8.62
CA ARG A 223 11.42 -18.81 9.33
C ARG A 223 11.35 -18.98 10.85
N ARG A 224 10.17 -19.26 11.40
CA ARG A 224 10.00 -19.53 12.85
C ARG A 224 10.67 -20.82 13.31
N GLN A 225 10.84 -21.79 12.41
CA GLN A 225 11.50 -23.07 12.69
C GLN A 225 13.02 -23.03 12.49
N GLN A 226 13.52 -22.04 11.77
CA GLN A 226 14.95 -21.89 11.50
C GLN A 226 15.63 -21.04 12.57
N ALA A 227 16.94 -21.26 12.74
CA ALA A 227 17.76 -20.37 13.56
C ALA A 227 17.81 -18.97 12.91
N GLN A 228 17.78 -17.94 13.76
CA GLN A 228 17.85 -16.55 13.30
C GLN A 228 19.13 -16.32 12.47
N LYS A 229 18.98 -15.68 11.32
CA LYS A 229 20.11 -15.34 10.45
C LYS A 229 20.99 -14.25 11.06
N SER A 230 22.25 -14.26 10.70
CA SER A 230 23.19 -13.22 11.09
C SER A 230 23.87 -12.64 9.83
N PRO A 231 23.66 -11.37 9.51
CA PRO A 231 22.76 -10.40 10.17
C PRO A 231 21.27 -10.71 9.92
N PRO A 232 20.39 -10.32 10.87
CA PRO A 232 18.95 -10.54 10.75
C PRO A 232 18.39 -9.66 9.63
N ASP A 233 17.46 -10.21 8.86
CA ASP A 233 16.68 -9.45 7.87
C ASP A 233 15.43 -8.77 8.50
N LEU A 234 14.64 -8.08 7.68
CA LEU A 234 13.47 -7.36 8.17
C LEU A 234 12.42 -8.31 8.77
N LEU A 235 12.24 -9.51 8.19
CA LEU A 235 11.31 -10.51 8.73
C LEU A 235 11.75 -11.01 10.09
N ASP A 236 13.04 -11.32 10.26
CA ASP A 236 13.59 -11.72 11.56
C ASP A 236 13.37 -10.66 12.62
N LEU A 237 13.61 -9.39 12.27
CA LEU A 237 13.41 -8.26 13.16
C LEU A 237 11.93 -8.05 13.53
N LEU A 238 11.01 -8.22 12.57
CA LEU A 238 9.56 -8.13 12.81
C LEU A 238 9.07 -9.28 13.69
N LEU A 239 9.50 -10.52 13.43
CA LEU A 239 9.13 -11.69 14.24
C LEU A 239 9.68 -11.61 15.68
N ALA A 240 10.83 -10.98 15.86
CA ALA A 240 11.40 -10.69 17.17
C ALA A 240 10.76 -9.47 17.85
N GLY A 241 10.04 -8.64 17.08
CA GLY A 241 9.44 -7.37 17.54
C GLY A 241 8.47 -7.57 18.69
N GLN A 242 8.63 -6.73 19.73
CA GLN A 242 7.85 -6.82 20.95
C GLN A 242 7.46 -5.41 21.44
N ASP A 243 6.21 -5.26 21.88
CA ASP A 243 5.76 -4.01 22.50
C ASP A 243 6.52 -3.78 23.82
N PRO A 244 7.33 -2.73 23.94
CA PRO A 244 8.13 -2.49 25.16
C PRO A 244 7.27 -2.26 26.40
N LYS A 245 5.99 -1.88 26.26
CA LYS A 245 5.08 -1.64 27.40
C LYS A 245 4.39 -2.91 27.89
N THR A 246 3.94 -3.77 26.95
CA THR A 246 3.09 -4.92 27.30
C THR A 246 3.78 -6.24 27.11
N GLN A 247 4.99 -6.26 26.53
CA GLN A 247 5.76 -7.45 26.17
C GLN A 247 5.03 -8.35 25.15
N ARG A 248 3.97 -7.85 24.54
CA ARG A 248 3.20 -8.55 23.51
C ARG A 248 3.99 -8.63 22.20
N LYS A 249 4.00 -9.81 21.59
CA LYS A 249 4.54 -10.07 20.24
C LYS A 249 3.41 -10.17 19.22
N MET A 250 3.74 -9.89 17.96
CA MET A 250 2.81 -10.07 16.85
C MET A 250 2.57 -11.55 16.59
N ASN A 251 1.32 -11.91 16.32
CA ASN A 251 0.97 -13.25 15.84
C ASN A 251 0.90 -13.25 14.30
N THR A 252 0.60 -14.41 13.71
CA THR A 252 0.60 -14.58 12.24
C THR A 252 -0.54 -13.79 11.55
N ALA A 253 -1.60 -13.44 12.29
CA ALA A 253 -2.73 -12.66 11.74
C ALA A 253 -2.54 -11.14 11.83
N GLU A 254 -1.56 -10.68 12.58
CA GLU A 254 -1.17 -9.30 12.83
C GLU A 254 0.05 -8.88 12.02
#